data_2850ae570efab8744b5e5ed32bf10566
#
_entry.id   2850ae570efab8744b5e5ed32bf10566
#
_cell.length_a   1.000
_cell.length_b   1.000
_cell.length_c   1.000
_cell.angle_alpha   90.00
_cell.angle_beta   90.00
_cell.angle_gamma   90.00
#
_symmetry.space_group_name_H-M   'P 1'
#
loop_
_entity.id
_entity.type
_entity.pdbx_description
1 polymer ?
#
loop_
_entity_poly.entity_id
_entity_poly.type
_entity_poly.pdbx_seq_one_letter_code
_entity_poly.pdbx_strand_id
1 'polypeptide(L)'
;MGINFEKFIKKHLGKATDVDGSAGVQCVDLAKAYLKEVFDIPFFAVGSAKNYFERFDRFSALRDNFERIANTPDFVPIKGDLAIWGSSKGGGHGHVAICSGEGDTRHFYSYDQNWDGKACKLVRHDYRGFLGVLRPRCRVLIGSGETAAACYPKYSGSSSSLVDALESLGVNSSFNNRRKIAKANGVNGYVGTATQNIKLLALLRTGQLRRA
;
A
#
# COMPACT_ATOMS: atom_id res chain seq x y z
N MET A 1 -1.05 3.88 -15.19
CA MET A 1 -0.04 4.40 -14.23
C MET A 1 -0.77 4.89 -12.99
N GLY A 2 -0.39 4.38 -11.83
CA GLY A 2 -0.95 4.85 -10.56
C GLY A 2 -0.55 6.31 -10.27
N ILE A 3 -1.34 6.98 -9.46
CA ILE A 3 -1.01 8.32 -8.95
C ILE A 3 -0.25 8.18 -7.63
N ASN A 4 0.55 9.20 -7.24
CA ASN A 4 1.19 9.19 -5.94
C ASN A 4 0.20 9.59 -4.82
N PHE A 5 0.61 9.37 -3.56
CA PHE A 5 -0.18 9.67 -2.37
C PHE A 5 -0.75 11.09 -2.37
N GLU A 6 0.07 12.12 -2.64
CA GLU A 6 -0.36 13.51 -2.59
C GLU A 6 -1.45 13.83 -3.62
N LYS A 7 -1.30 13.29 -4.83
CA LYS A 7 -2.31 13.42 -5.88
C LYS A 7 -3.59 12.70 -5.50
N PHE A 8 -3.47 11.52 -4.86
CA PHE A 8 -4.62 10.76 -4.38
C PHE A 8 -5.39 11.58 -3.32
N ILE A 9 -4.70 12.09 -2.30
CA ILE A 9 -5.34 12.88 -1.26
C ILE A 9 -5.99 14.13 -1.84
N LYS A 10 -5.30 14.87 -2.70
CA LYS A 10 -5.87 16.06 -3.37
C LYS A 10 -7.13 15.73 -4.18
N LYS A 11 -7.17 14.55 -4.79
CA LYS A 11 -8.32 14.10 -5.59
C LYS A 11 -9.55 13.80 -4.73
N HIS A 12 -9.37 13.17 -3.57
CA HIS A 12 -10.44 12.61 -2.74
C HIS A 12 -10.83 13.47 -1.54
N LEU A 13 -9.95 14.32 -1.04
CA LEU A 13 -10.23 15.20 0.11
C LEU A 13 -11.47 16.07 -0.15
N GLY A 14 -12.39 16.10 0.80
CA GLY A 14 -13.66 16.82 0.70
C GLY A 14 -14.72 16.13 -0.15
N LYS A 15 -14.45 14.96 -0.70
CA LYS A 15 -15.39 14.21 -1.55
C LYS A 15 -15.84 12.90 -0.90
N ALA A 16 -17.04 12.48 -1.26
CA ALA A 16 -17.59 11.18 -0.91
C ALA A 16 -17.35 10.22 -2.09
N THR A 17 -16.45 9.26 -1.89
CA THR A 17 -16.08 8.26 -2.90
C THR A 17 -16.93 7.01 -2.68
N ASP A 18 -17.66 6.59 -3.70
CA ASP A 18 -18.35 5.29 -3.77
C ASP A 18 -17.84 4.59 -5.04
N VAL A 19 -17.05 3.53 -4.88
CA VAL A 19 -16.35 2.89 -6.02
C VAL A 19 -17.11 1.71 -6.61
N ASP A 20 -18.09 1.15 -5.88
CA ASP A 20 -18.82 -0.04 -6.33
C ASP A 20 -20.34 0.12 -6.31
N GLY A 21 -20.86 1.29 -5.88
CA GLY A 21 -22.29 1.58 -5.78
C GLY A 21 -23.03 0.71 -4.76
N SER A 22 -22.30 0.04 -3.87
CA SER A 22 -22.85 -0.93 -2.93
C SER A 22 -22.87 -0.38 -1.50
N ALA A 23 -24.03 -0.43 -0.85
CA ALA A 23 -24.25 0.04 0.52
C ALA A 23 -23.96 1.55 0.72
N GLY A 24 -23.85 2.32 -0.37
CA GLY A 24 -23.51 3.73 -0.36
C GLY A 24 -22.07 3.98 0.09
N VAL A 25 -21.72 5.24 0.33
CA VAL A 25 -20.36 5.67 0.66
C VAL A 25 -19.88 5.05 1.98
N GLN A 26 -18.84 4.22 1.92
CA GLN A 26 -18.24 3.51 3.04
C GLN A 26 -16.75 3.84 3.19
N CYS A 27 -16.16 3.58 4.37
CA CYS A 27 -14.72 3.73 4.59
C CYS A 27 -13.89 2.80 3.69
N VAL A 28 -14.41 1.63 3.38
CA VAL A 28 -13.76 0.66 2.47
C VAL A 28 -13.68 1.15 1.02
N ASP A 29 -14.55 2.08 0.59
CA ASP A 29 -14.49 2.62 -0.76
C ASP A 29 -13.27 3.51 -0.96
N LEU A 30 -12.97 4.37 0.01
CA LEU A 30 -11.74 5.17 -0.03
C LEU A 30 -10.50 4.28 0.01
N ALA A 31 -10.51 3.21 0.81
CA ALA A 31 -9.42 2.24 0.85
C ALA A 31 -9.27 1.48 -0.48
N LYS A 32 -10.37 1.03 -1.11
CA LYS A 32 -10.35 0.41 -2.44
C LYS A 32 -9.82 1.36 -3.50
N ALA A 33 -10.28 2.62 -3.49
CA ALA A 33 -9.76 3.66 -4.39
C ALA A 33 -8.25 3.85 -4.20
N TYR A 34 -7.77 3.90 -2.95
CA TYR A 34 -6.35 4.02 -2.63
C TYR A 34 -5.54 2.84 -3.16
N LEU A 35 -6.00 1.62 -2.92
CA LEU A 35 -5.36 0.40 -3.43
C LEU A 35 -5.29 0.40 -4.96
N LYS A 36 -6.38 0.81 -5.64
CA LYS A 36 -6.43 0.83 -7.10
C LYS A 36 -5.61 1.95 -7.71
N GLU A 37 -5.78 3.17 -7.21
CA GLU A 37 -5.20 4.35 -7.86
C GLU A 37 -3.72 4.55 -7.56
N VAL A 38 -3.27 4.15 -6.36
CA VAL A 38 -1.86 4.31 -5.96
C VAL A 38 -1.06 3.06 -6.28
N PHE A 39 -1.59 1.86 -6.02
CA PHE A 39 -0.83 0.60 -6.13
C PHE A 39 -1.24 -0.26 -7.34
N ASP A 40 -2.24 0.17 -8.11
CA ASP A 40 -2.83 -0.58 -9.23
C ASP A 40 -3.38 -1.97 -8.85
N ILE A 41 -3.81 -2.11 -7.60
CA ILE A 41 -4.45 -3.33 -7.09
C ILE A 41 -5.92 -3.31 -7.50
N PRO A 42 -6.41 -4.32 -8.24
CA PRO A 42 -7.82 -4.43 -8.61
C PRO A 42 -8.75 -4.47 -7.39
N PHE A 43 -10.00 -4.04 -7.57
CA PHE A 43 -11.01 -4.16 -6.53
C PHE A 43 -11.26 -5.62 -6.17
N PHE A 44 -11.37 -5.89 -4.88
CA PHE A 44 -11.77 -7.20 -4.34
C PHE A 44 -12.65 -7.02 -3.10
N ALA A 45 -13.48 -8.01 -2.83
CA ALA A 45 -14.39 -7.98 -1.68
C ALA A 45 -13.66 -8.37 -0.40
N VAL A 46 -13.56 -7.45 0.56
CA VAL A 46 -13.02 -7.73 1.90
C VAL A 46 -14.11 -8.09 2.91
N GLY A 47 -15.38 -7.81 2.57
CA GLY A 47 -16.52 -7.91 3.46
C GLY A 47 -16.58 -6.71 4.42
N SER A 48 -15.90 -6.79 5.55
CA SER A 48 -15.84 -5.72 6.56
C SER A 48 -14.46 -5.07 6.60
N ALA A 49 -14.38 -3.81 7.01
CA ALA A 49 -13.11 -3.05 7.09
C ALA A 49 -12.05 -3.75 7.96
N LYS A 50 -12.43 -4.32 9.11
CA LYS A 50 -11.52 -5.09 9.98
C LYS A 50 -10.85 -6.26 9.28
N ASN A 51 -11.47 -6.82 8.24
CA ASN A 51 -10.94 -7.97 7.51
C ASN A 51 -9.67 -7.66 6.71
N TYR A 52 -9.41 -6.39 6.38
CA TYR A 52 -8.10 -5.98 5.84
C TYR A 52 -6.97 -6.45 6.75
N PHE A 53 -7.17 -6.41 8.08
CA PHE A 53 -6.18 -6.83 9.07
C PHE A 53 -6.38 -8.30 9.50
N GLU A 54 -7.59 -8.68 9.92
CA GLU A 54 -7.89 -9.99 10.50
C GLU A 54 -7.75 -11.14 9.47
N ARG A 55 -8.07 -10.86 8.20
CA ARG A 55 -8.00 -11.83 7.10
C ARG A 55 -6.92 -11.50 6.08
N PHE A 56 -5.93 -10.70 6.45
CA PHE A 56 -4.82 -10.27 5.59
C PHE A 56 -4.22 -11.41 4.79
N ASP A 57 -3.98 -12.55 5.42
CA ASP A 57 -3.32 -13.71 4.83
C ASP A 57 -4.16 -14.40 3.74
N ARG A 58 -5.45 -14.06 3.63
CA ARG A 58 -6.34 -14.57 2.58
C ARG A 58 -6.26 -13.78 1.27
N PHE A 59 -5.70 -12.57 1.30
CA PHE A 59 -5.64 -11.67 0.16
C PHE A 59 -4.22 -11.57 -0.38
N SER A 60 -3.92 -12.33 -1.46
CA SER A 60 -2.58 -12.31 -2.08
C SER A 60 -2.15 -10.89 -2.47
N ALA A 61 -3.06 -10.13 -3.07
CA ALA A 61 -2.80 -8.74 -3.46
C ALA A 61 -2.35 -7.84 -2.29
N LEU A 62 -2.86 -8.09 -1.07
CA LEU A 62 -2.41 -7.35 0.11
C LEU A 62 -1.04 -7.86 0.58
N ARG A 63 -0.83 -9.18 0.68
CA ARG A 63 0.44 -9.77 1.12
C ARG A 63 1.60 -9.38 0.22
N ASP A 64 1.35 -9.30 -1.09
CA ASP A 64 2.38 -8.99 -2.07
C ASP A 64 2.81 -7.52 -2.01
N ASN A 65 1.89 -6.62 -1.65
CA ASN A 65 2.10 -5.17 -1.70
C ASN A 65 2.24 -4.51 -0.32
N PHE A 66 1.81 -5.17 0.76
CA PHE A 66 1.79 -4.61 2.10
C PHE A 66 2.44 -5.54 3.13
N GLU A 67 2.80 -4.97 4.25
CA GLU A 67 3.18 -5.65 5.48
C GLU A 67 2.11 -5.37 6.54
N ARG A 68 1.62 -6.42 7.21
CA ARG A 68 0.71 -6.27 8.35
C ARG A 68 1.53 -6.05 9.61
N ILE A 69 1.34 -4.90 10.26
CA ILE A 69 2.01 -4.52 11.50
C ILE A 69 0.96 -4.31 12.59
N ALA A 70 1.06 -5.10 13.65
CA ALA A 70 0.16 -4.98 14.79
C ALA A 70 0.46 -3.73 15.62
N ASN A 71 -0.59 -3.17 16.23
CA ASN A 71 -0.44 -2.10 17.20
C ASN A 71 0.31 -2.60 18.46
N THR A 72 1.25 -1.79 18.94
CA THR A 72 1.95 -1.95 20.21
C THR A 72 1.97 -0.61 20.95
N PRO A 73 2.27 -0.56 22.26
CA PRO A 73 2.31 0.70 23.02
C PRO A 73 3.19 1.80 22.41
N ASP A 74 4.29 1.40 21.74
CA ASP A 74 5.24 2.33 21.11
C ASP A 74 5.01 2.53 19.62
N PHE A 75 3.95 1.91 19.06
CA PHE A 75 3.69 1.98 17.64
C PHE A 75 3.14 3.35 17.22
N VAL A 76 3.69 3.90 16.15
CA VAL A 76 3.19 5.11 15.49
C VAL A 76 2.99 4.84 14.00
N PRO A 77 1.77 5.01 13.47
CA PRO A 77 1.51 4.90 12.04
C PRO A 77 2.31 5.94 11.25
N ILE A 78 2.75 5.57 10.07
CA ILE A 78 3.45 6.50 9.18
C ILE A 78 2.63 6.81 7.94
N LYS A 79 3.02 7.86 7.23
CA LYS A 79 2.34 8.32 6.00
C LYS A 79 2.09 7.18 5.01
N GLY A 80 0.86 7.06 4.57
CA GLY A 80 0.42 6.08 3.59
C GLY A 80 0.11 4.69 4.14
N ASP A 81 0.27 4.46 5.43
CA ASP A 81 -0.24 3.24 6.07
C ASP A 81 -1.78 3.20 5.97
N LEU A 82 -2.36 2.03 5.73
CA LEU A 82 -3.78 1.80 5.96
C LEU A 82 -3.99 1.44 7.43
N ALA A 83 -4.63 2.33 8.19
CA ALA A 83 -5.01 2.12 9.57
C ALA A 83 -6.29 1.29 9.66
N ILE A 84 -6.32 0.26 10.50
CA ILE A 84 -7.48 -0.63 10.65
C ILE A 84 -7.91 -0.71 12.11
N TRP A 85 -9.21 -0.53 12.34
CA TRP A 85 -9.86 -0.74 13.63
C TRP A 85 -10.70 -2.01 13.62
N GLY A 86 -10.78 -2.66 14.79
CA GLY A 86 -11.59 -3.84 15.01
C GLY A 86 -13.08 -3.56 15.21
N SER A 87 -13.81 -4.59 15.60
CA SER A 87 -15.27 -4.59 15.72
C SER A 87 -15.85 -3.62 16.76
N SER A 88 -15.05 -2.97 17.59
CA SER A 88 -15.48 -1.88 18.48
C SER A 88 -15.87 -0.61 17.72
N LYS A 89 -15.59 -0.53 16.41
CA LYS A 89 -15.94 0.59 15.53
C LYS A 89 -16.89 0.13 14.42
N GLY A 90 -17.49 1.10 13.74
CA GLY A 90 -18.31 0.86 12.55
C GLY A 90 -19.44 -0.15 12.72
N GLY A 91 -20.14 -0.17 13.87
CA GLY A 91 -21.24 -1.10 14.13
C GLY A 91 -20.82 -2.58 14.08
N GLY A 92 -19.57 -2.91 14.44
CA GLY A 92 -19.05 -4.28 14.40
C GLY A 92 -18.25 -4.62 13.12
N HIS A 93 -18.29 -3.74 12.11
CA HIS A 93 -17.59 -3.94 10.84
C HIS A 93 -16.12 -3.43 10.87
N GLY A 94 -15.74 -2.72 11.93
CA GLY A 94 -14.46 -2.04 12.01
C GLY A 94 -14.43 -0.75 11.19
N HIS A 95 -13.24 -0.19 11.04
CA HIS A 95 -12.99 0.99 10.22
C HIS A 95 -11.64 0.87 9.52
N VAL A 96 -11.48 1.56 8.40
CA VAL A 96 -10.22 1.68 7.66
C VAL A 96 -10.01 3.11 7.18
N ALA A 97 -8.79 3.63 7.33
CA ALA A 97 -8.42 4.98 6.92
C ALA A 97 -6.97 5.01 6.42
N ILE A 98 -6.54 6.14 5.84
CA ILE A 98 -5.21 6.30 5.25
C ILE A 98 -4.40 7.29 6.10
N CYS A 99 -3.31 6.84 6.74
CA CYS A 99 -2.53 7.66 7.65
C CYS A 99 -1.85 8.84 6.96
N SER A 100 -1.91 10.02 7.59
CA SER A 100 -1.21 11.22 7.12
C SER A 100 0.30 11.17 7.40
N GLY A 101 0.70 10.40 8.42
CA GLY A 101 2.04 10.35 8.96
C GLY A 101 2.28 11.30 10.13
N GLU A 102 1.26 12.03 10.54
CA GLU A 102 1.30 12.90 11.71
C GLU A 102 0.75 12.17 12.93
N GLY A 103 1.40 12.33 14.07
CA GLY A 103 0.96 11.74 15.34
C GLY A 103 2.10 11.30 16.25
N ASP A 104 1.71 10.69 17.35
CA ASP A 104 2.59 10.13 18.38
C ASP A 104 1.99 8.83 18.95
N THR A 105 2.51 8.30 20.04
CA THR A 105 2.00 7.07 20.71
C THR A 105 0.65 7.25 21.41
N ARG A 106 0.09 8.45 21.48
CA ARG A 106 -1.21 8.76 22.08
C ARG A 106 -2.29 9.05 21.08
N HIS A 107 -1.93 9.63 19.94
CA HIS A 107 -2.86 9.96 18.87
C HIS A 107 -2.14 10.06 17.51
N PHE A 108 -2.90 9.87 16.43
CA PHE A 108 -2.43 10.04 15.07
C PHE A 108 -3.54 10.61 14.18
N TYR A 109 -3.17 11.04 12.97
CA TYR A 109 -4.10 11.59 11.99
C TYR A 109 -4.20 10.69 10.76
N SER A 110 -5.42 10.54 10.25
CA SER A 110 -5.68 9.83 9.00
C SER A 110 -6.72 10.53 8.15
N TYR A 111 -6.72 10.24 6.87
CA TYR A 111 -7.76 10.62 5.93
C TYR A 111 -8.84 9.56 5.97
N ASP A 112 -9.99 9.96 6.48
CA ASP A 112 -11.13 9.08 6.77
C ASP A 112 -12.31 9.40 5.88
N GLN A 113 -13.05 8.39 5.49
CA GLN A 113 -14.35 8.50 4.88
C GLN A 113 -15.38 7.74 5.71
N ASN A 114 -16.56 8.30 5.84
CA ASN A 114 -17.66 7.70 6.61
C ASN A 114 -17.33 7.43 8.10
N TRP A 115 -16.54 8.31 8.71
CA TRP A 115 -16.26 8.31 10.16
C TRP A 115 -17.31 9.12 10.93
N ASP A 116 -17.41 10.42 10.64
CA ASP A 116 -18.38 11.36 11.19
C ASP A 116 -18.98 12.24 10.08
N GLY A 117 -19.30 11.61 8.96
CA GLY A 117 -19.79 12.20 7.73
C GLY A 117 -19.24 11.45 6.52
N LYS A 118 -19.84 11.65 5.36
CA LYS A 118 -19.53 10.83 4.18
C LYS A 118 -18.27 11.25 3.43
N ALA A 119 -17.92 12.53 3.47
CA ALA A 119 -16.79 13.05 2.71
C ALA A 119 -15.45 12.67 3.37
N CYS A 120 -14.44 12.43 2.54
CA CYS A 120 -13.06 12.21 2.99
C CYS A 120 -12.53 13.47 3.68
N LYS A 121 -12.01 13.32 4.89
CA LYS A 121 -11.41 14.41 5.67
C LYS A 121 -10.28 13.92 6.56
N LEU A 122 -9.44 14.85 7.03
CA LEU A 122 -8.41 14.56 8.02
C LEU A 122 -9.07 14.46 9.40
N VAL A 123 -8.86 13.33 10.09
CA VAL A 123 -9.43 13.03 11.41
C VAL A 123 -8.32 12.67 12.39
N ARG A 124 -8.44 13.15 13.63
CA ARG A 124 -7.56 12.77 14.73
C ARG A 124 -8.13 11.56 15.46
N HIS A 125 -7.32 10.53 15.69
CA HIS A 125 -7.68 9.31 16.39
C HIS A 125 -6.81 9.06 17.62
N ASP A 126 -7.40 8.41 18.61
CA ASP A 126 -6.66 7.67 19.62
C ASP A 126 -6.50 6.19 19.18
N TYR A 127 -5.81 5.38 20.00
CA TYR A 127 -5.55 3.98 19.66
C TYR A 127 -6.62 3.00 20.18
N ARG A 128 -7.78 3.47 20.67
CA ARG A 128 -8.85 2.58 21.16
C ARG A 128 -9.48 1.78 20.03
N GLY A 129 -9.37 0.46 20.12
CA GLY A 129 -9.88 -0.47 19.12
C GLY A 129 -9.04 -0.55 17.83
N PHE A 130 -7.90 0.14 17.78
CA PHE A 130 -6.95 0.09 16.68
C PHE A 130 -6.20 -1.25 16.67
N LEU A 131 -6.25 -1.99 15.56
CA LEU A 131 -5.59 -3.28 15.39
C LEU A 131 -4.15 -3.12 14.93
N GLY A 132 -3.87 -2.12 14.12
CA GLY A 132 -2.59 -1.89 13.48
C GLY A 132 -2.77 -1.40 12.05
N VAL A 133 -1.73 -1.58 11.25
CA VAL A 133 -1.70 -1.05 9.88
C VAL A 133 -1.36 -2.11 8.84
N LEU A 134 -1.75 -1.82 7.60
CA LEU A 134 -1.11 -2.39 6.42
C LEU A 134 -0.16 -1.34 5.85
N ARG A 135 1.15 -1.59 5.97
CA ARG A 135 2.22 -0.70 5.51
C ARG A 135 2.62 -1.02 4.08
N PRO A 136 2.57 -0.06 3.14
CA PRO A 136 3.02 -0.30 1.78
C PRO A 136 4.50 -0.71 1.73
N ARG A 137 4.82 -1.81 1.04
CA ARG A 137 6.20 -2.21 0.77
C ARG A 137 6.88 -1.25 -0.19
N CYS A 138 6.14 -0.78 -1.20
CA CYS A 138 6.60 0.24 -2.14
C CYS A 138 6.35 1.65 -1.61
N ARG A 139 7.33 2.22 -0.94
CA ARG A 139 7.20 3.53 -0.31
C ARG A 139 7.44 4.73 -1.25
N VAL A 140 7.93 4.47 -2.45
CA VAL A 140 8.12 5.52 -3.49
C VAL A 140 6.81 6.21 -3.83
N LEU A 141 5.69 5.47 -3.81
CA LEU A 141 4.36 6.00 -4.09
C LEU A 141 3.86 6.95 -3.00
N ILE A 142 4.48 6.94 -1.83
CA ILE A 142 4.11 7.71 -0.66
C ILE A 142 4.96 8.98 -0.51
N GLY A 143 6.12 9.06 -1.18
CA GLY A 143 7.00 10.22 -1.17
C GLY A 143 6.48 11.40 -1.98
N SER A 144 6.90 12.62 -1.63
CA SER A 144 6.62 13.84 -2.37
C SER A 144 7.52 13.94 -3.60
N GLY A 145 6.94 14.13 -4.78
CA GLY A 145 7.64 14.77 -5.89
C GLY A 145 7.90 14.00 -7.17
N GLU A 146 7.71 12.68 -7.26
CA GLU A 146 7.87 11.99 -8.54
C GLU A 146 6.59 11.27 -8.97
N THR A 147 6.32 11.26 -10.29
CA THR A 147 5.34 10.37 -10.91
C THR A 147 5.76 8.94 -10.62
N ALA A 148 5.07 8.30 -9.70
CA ALA A 148 5.47 7.04 -9.14
C ALA A 148 5.47 5.94 -10.20
N ALA A 149 6.62 5.43 -10.52
CA ALA A 149 6.74 4.09 -11.05
C ALA A 149 6.29 3.13 -9.93
N ALA A 150 5.16 2.45 -10.11
CA ALA A 150 4.71 1.42 -9.16
C ALA A 150 5.82 0.37 -8.99
N CYS A 151 5.94 -0.21 -7.80
CA CYS A 151 6.85 -1.33 -7.61
C CYS A 151 6.29 -2.59 -8.27
N TYR A 152 7.17 -3.54 -8.58
CA TYR A 152 6.75 -4.89 -8.93
C TYR A 152 6.18 -5.61 -7.70
N PRO A 153 5.24 -6.57 -7.89
CA PRO A 153 4.77 -7.43 -6.80
C PRO A 153 5.96 -8.11 -6.12
N LYS A 154 5.79 -8.41 -4.82
CA LYS A 154 6.80 -9.16 -4.07
C LYS A 154 7.01 -10.53 -4.69
N TYR A 155 8.26 -10.88 -4.98
CA TYR A 155 8.64 -12.23 -5.40
C TYR A 155 8.78 -13.14 -4.19
N SER A 156 7.96 -14.19 -4.13
CA SER A 156 7.93 -15.19 -3.05
C SER A 156 8.53 -16.54 -3.45
N GLY A 157 9.06 -16.66 -4.68
CA GLY A 157 9.69 -17.89 -5.16
C GLY A 157 11.10 -18.10 -4.60
N SER A 158 11.66 -19.30 -4.86
CA SER A 158 12.96 -19.74 -4.34
C SER A 158 14.15 -19.42 -5.26
N SER A 159 13.94 -19.08 -6.55
CA SER A 159 15.03 -18.84 -7.50
C SER A 159 15.97 -17.72 -7.04
N SER A 160 17.27 -17.98 -7.09
CA SER A 160 18.32 -16.97 -6.86
C SER A 160 18.63 -16.11 -8.10
N SER A 161 17.96 -16.38 -9.22
CA SER A 161 18.10 -15.64 -10.48
C SER A 161 17.08 -14.49 -10.54
N LEU A 162 17.55 -13.26 -10.80
CA LEU A 162 16.69 -12.13 -11.09
C LEU A 162 15.86 -12.35 -12.36
N VAL A 163 16.44 -13.02 -13.37
CA VAL A 163 15.77 -13.31 -14.64
C VAL A 163 14.55 -14.16 -14.39
N ASP A 164 14.73 -15.33 -13.75
CA ASP A 164 13.64 -16.25 -13.44
C ASP A 164 12.57 -15.61 -12.55
N ALA A 165 13.01 -14.80 -11.57
CA ALA A 165 12.10 -14.12 -10.67
C ALA A 165 11.22 -13.10 -11.41
N LEU A 166 11.77 -12.35 -12.36
CA LEU A 166 11.02 -11.41 -13.20
C LEU A 166 10.05 -12.16 -14.12
N GLU A 167 10.51 -13.24 -14.77
CA GLU A 167 9.70 -14.07 -15.66
C GLU A 167 8.52 -14.72 -14.94
N SER A 168 8.73 -15.23 -13.72
CA SER A 168 7.65 -15.80 -12.91
C SER A 168 6.57 -14.79 -12.52
N LEU A 169 6.89 -13.49 -12.54
CA LEU A 169 5.94 -12.39 -12.34
C LEU A 169 5.37 -11.82 -13.66
N GLY A 170 5.65 -12.48 -14.81
CA GLY A 170 5.24 -11.98 -16.12
C GLY A 170 5.96 -10.70 -16.57
N VAL A 171 7.11 -10.40 -15.99
CA VAL A 171 7.88 -9.19 -16.28
C VAL A 171 8.96 -9.49 -17.32
N ASN A 172 9.08 -8.64 -18.32
CA ASN A 172 10.15 -8.74 -19.32
C ASN A 172 11.52 -8.71 -18.64
N SER A 173 12.26 -9.84 -18.73
CA SER A 173 13.54 -10.07 -18.10
C SER A 173 14.75 -9.71 -18.99
N SER A 174 14.54 -9.16 -20.20
CA SER A 174 15.62 -8.82 -21.13
C SER A 174 16.64 -7.88 -20.49
N PHE A 175 17.88 -7.95 -20.96
CA PHE A 175 18.97 -7.09 -20.49
C PHE A 175 18.59 -5.59 -20.54
N ASN A 176 17.97 -5.15 -21.64
CA ASN A 176 17.58 -3.75 -21.81
C ASN A 176 16.52 -3.34 -20.78
N ASN A 177 15.55 -4.20 -20.48
CA ASN A 177 14.55 -3.90 -19.45
C ASN A 177 15.17 -3.92 -18.04
N ARG A 178 16.02 -4.89 -17.73
CA ARG A 178 16.74 -4.93 -16.44
C ARG A 178 17.63 -3.69 -16.24
N ARG A 179 18.24 -3.15 -17.31
CA ARG A 179 19.01 -1.90 -17.25
C ARG A 179 18.12 -0.69 -16.90
N LYS A 180 16.91 -0.63 -17.45
CA LYS A 180 15.92 0.41 -17.09
C LYS A 180 15.50 0.27 -15.63
N ILE A 181 15.14 -0.95 -15.21
CA ILE A 181 14.78 -1.27 -13.83
C ILE A 181 15.94 -0.88 -12.89
N ALA A 182 17.18 -1.24 -13.22
CA ALA A 182 18.37 -0.92 -12.43
C ALA A 182 18.51 0.59 -12.24
N LYS A 183 18.40 1.38 -13.32
CA LYS A 183 18.43 2.85 -13.25
C LYS A 183 17.33 3.39 -12.33
N ALA A 184 16.10 2.90 -12.45
CA ALA A 184 14.97 3.30 -11.60
C ALA A 184 15.19 2.96 -10.12
N ASN A 185 16.06 2.00 -9.81
CA ASN A 185 16.37 1.53 -8.45
C ASN A 185 17.75 1.99 -7.95
N GLY A 186 18.36 3.01 -8.58
CA GLY A 186 19.63 3.58 -8.16
C GLY A 186 20.85 2.66 -8.37
N VAL A 187 20.72 1.65 -9.24
CA VAL A 187 21.83 0.81 -9.67
C VAL A 187 22.41 1.36 -10.98
N ASN A 188 23.27 2.37 -10.85
CA ASN A 188 23.89 3.04 -11.98
C ASN A 188 24.95 2.14 -12.64
N GLY A 189 25.20 2.35 -13.94
CA GLY A 189 26.20 1.56 -14.69
C GLY A 189 25.87 0.06 -14.75
N TYR A 190 24.59 -0.29 -14.88
CA TYR A 190 24.16 -1.69 -14.93
C TYR A 190 24.70 -2.40 -16.17
N VAL A 191 25.52 -3.44 -15.93
CA VAL A 191 26.08 -4.35 -16.93
C VAL A 191 25.70 -5.82 -16.68
N GLY A 192 24.79 -6.06 -15.74
CA GLY A 192 24.24 -7.40 -15.48
C GLY A 192 25.15 -8.29 -14.62
N THR A 193 26.04 -7.73 -13.81
CA THR A 193 26.86 -8.53 -12.89
C THR A 193 26.00 -9.26 -11.85
N ALA A 194 26.55 -10.34 -11.28
CA ALA A 194 25.86 -11.09 -10.22
C ALA A 194 25.47 -10.18 -9.05
N THR A 195 26.39 -9.31 -8.60
CA THR A 195 26.13 -8.35 -7.50
C THR A 195 24.97 -7.41 -7.81
N GLN A 196 24.91 -6.87 -9.04
CA GLN A 196 23.83 -5.97 -9.46
C GLN A 196 22.48 -6.71 -9.51
N ASN A 197 22.46 -7.93 -10.05
CA ASN A 197 21.27 -8.75 -10.10
C ASN A 197 20.78 -9.18 -8.70
N ILE A 198 21.68 -9.55 -7.80
CA ILE A 198 21.36 -9.89 -6.40
C ILE A 198 20.73 -8.69 -5.69
N LYS A 199 21.27 -7.48 -5.87
CA LYS A 199 20.71 -6.26 -5.30
C LYS A 199 19.27 -6.01 -5.77
N LEU A 200 19.01 -6.14 -7.07
CA LEU A 200 17.66 -5.98 -7.64
C LEU A 200 16.71 -7.09 -7.18
N LEU A 201 17.19 -8.34 -7.10
CA LEU A 201 16.42 -9.48 -6.59
C LEU A 201 16.04 -9.28 -5.11
N ALA A 202 16.95 -8.73 -4.30
CA ALA A 202 16.63 -8.41 -2.90
C ALA A 202 15.50 -7.39 -2.79
N LEU A 203 15.51 -6.33 -3.61
CA LEU A 203 14.41 -5.37 -3.70
C LEU A 203 13.11 -6.02 -4.18
N LEU A 204 13.18 -6.93 -5.16
CA LEU A 204 12.02 -7.65 -5.66
C LEU A 204 11.42 -8.57 -4.59
N ARG A 205 12.26 -9.26 -3.81
CA ARG A 205 11.84 -10.11 -2.69
C ARG A 205 11.17 -9.34 -1.55
N THR A 206 11.50 -8.08 -1.39
CA THR A 206 10.85 -7.21 -0.38
C THR A 206 9.66 -6.43 -0.93
N GLY A 207 9.35 -6.52 -2.23
CA GLY A 207 8.29 -5.76 -2.90
C GLY A 207 8.65 -4.27 -3.08
N GLN A 208 9.94 -3.94 -3.06
CA GLN A 208 10.46 -2.57 -3.18
C GLN A 208 11.10 -2.28 -4.54
N LEU A 209 11.12 -3.26 -5.46
CA LEU A 209 11.68 -3.06 -6.79
C LEU A 209 10.78 -2.15 -7.62
N ARG A 210 11.25 -0.96 -7.93
CA ARG A 210 10.55 0.03 -8.76
C ARG A 210 10.48 -0.45 -10.21
N ARG A 211 9.34 -0.23 -10.85
CA ARG A 211 9.19 -0.39 -12.30
C ARG A 211 9.96 0.72 -13.04
N ALA A 212 10.34 0.42 -14.28
CA ALA A 212 11.05 1.36 -15.15
C ALA A 212 10.09 2.23 -15.95
#